data_8b280dfa7cbbf5f42a89fa8ee9440d49
#
_entry.id   8b280dfa7cbbf5f42a89fa8ee9440d49
#
_cell.length_a   1.000
_cell.length_b   1.000
_cell.length_c   1.000
_cell.angle_alpha   90.00
_cell.angle_beta   90.00
_cell.angle_gamma   90.00
#
_symmetry.space_group_name_H-M   'P 1'
#
loop_
_entity.id
_entity.type
_entity.pdbx_description
1 polymer ?
#
loop_
_entity_poly.entity_id
_entity_poly.type
_entity_poly.pdbx_seq_one_letter_code
_entity_poly.pdbx_strand_id
1 'polypeptide(L)'
;MSGTQAWGFTDDRGAEPGAARVPRRVVAYVRAGAALCDLGVTPVAVYGSGHDGDVLDPAKEGGLAAAAVTYLGPGRVLDEERLRELRPDVLVDVTYDGKSPYALDEAVAERLGVPLVALSVGNELSLPAILDRFGALAASLGAPADGGTAAEGSAADLRAAEDELREAAARTGLGVLALSGAGPEQVHLARPLAWPELARLAELGVRLVDPGPGPGANWLTGDWGRAVELRPDLVLFDSRAHATAPDAALPAVRRTPWNPETPPSPAAYARFFRTVAGALAG
;
A
#
# COMPACT_ATOMS: atom_id res chain seq x y z
N MET A 1 27.60 -15.38 26.75
CA MET A 1 26.27 -14.84 27.05
C MET A 1 25.99 -13.76 26.02
N SER A 2 25.22 -14.08 24.96
CA SER A 2 24.80 -13.07 23.98
C SER A 2 23.80 -12.15 24.67
N GLY A 3 24.23 -10.92 24.99
CA GLY A 3 23.34 -9.91 25.52
C GLY A 3 22.19 -9.68 24.52
N THR A 4 20.97 -9.78 24.99
CA THR A 4 19.79 -9.46 24.20
C THR A 4 19.86 -7.97 23.88
N GLN A 5 20.12 -7.61 22.62
CA GLN A 5 20.19 -6.20 22.21
C GLN A 5 18.78 -5.63 22.28
N ALA A 6 18.61 -4.50 22.95
CA ALA A 6 17.36 -3.75 22.93
C ALA A 6 17.05 -3.30 21.51
N TRP A 7 15.79 -3.37 21.13
CA TRP A 7 15.28 -2.91 19.83
C TRP A 7 14.68 -1.52 19.97
N GLY A 8 14.87 -0.69 18.97
CA GLY A 8 14.22 0.62 18.84
C GLY A 8 14.12 0.99 17.38
N PHE A 9 13.09 1.76 17.04
CA PHE A 9 12.84 2.25 15.69
C PHE A 9 12.17 3.63 15.76
N THR A 10 12.68 4.62 15.05
CA THR A 10 12.00 5.91 14.91
C THR A 10 11.01 5.82 13.76
N ASP A 11 9.72 5.95 14.05
CA ASP A 11 8.67 5.89 13.03
C ASP A 11 8.46 7.24 12.31
N ASP A 12 7.55 7.26 11.34
CA ASP A 12 7.33 8.47 10.53
C ASP A 12 6.40 9.50 11.18
N ARG A 13 5.94 9.23 12.40
CA ARG A 13 5.28 10.20 13.30
C ARG A 13 6.29 10.91 14.22
N GLY A 14 7.57 10.47 14.19
CA GLY A 14 8.60 10.89 15.12
C GLY A 14 8.54 10.22 16.48
N ALA A 15 7.72 9.16 16.63
CA ALA A 15 7.72 8.33 17.83
C ALA A 15 8.91 7.34 17.80
N GLU A 16 9.39 6.97 19.00
CA GLU A 16 10.52 6.04 19.19
C GLU A 16 10.07 4.76 19.92
N PRO A 17 9.20 3.92 19.30
CA PRO A 17 8.83 2.65 19.90
C PRO A 17 10.04 1.76 20.11
N GLY A 18 10.10 1.11 21.28
CA GLY A 18 11.21 0.25 21.67
C GLY A 18 10.76 -0.97 22.45
N ALA A 19 11.60 -2.01 22.45
CA ALA A 19 11.39 -3.25 23.17
C ALA A 19 12.72 -3.77 23.74
N ALA A 20 12.66 -4.60 24.79
CA ALA A 20 13.86 -5.19 25.41
C ALA A 20 14.63 -6.14 24.48
N ARG A 21 14.02 -6.58 23.39
CA ARG A 21 14.59 -7.45 22.36
C ARG A 21 13.95 -7.17 21.01
N VAL A 22 14.57 -7.63 19.92
CA VAL A 22 13.99 -7.57 18.57
C VAL A 22 12.63 -8.29 18.58
N PRO A 23 11.53 -7.59 18.16
CA PRO A 23 10.21 -8.17 18.04
C PRO A 23 10.18 -9.34 17.05
N ARG A 24 9.44 -10.40 17.40
CA ARG A 24 9.25 -11.57 16.55
C ARG A 24 7.80 -11.87 16.23
N ARG A 25 6.90 -11.33 17.05
CA ARG A 25 5.46 -11.50 16.90
C ARG A 25 4.84 -10.19 16.43
N VAL A 26 4.92 -9.98 15.14
CA VAL A 26 4.39 -8.78 14.48
C VAL A 26 2.90 -8.98 14.23
N VAL A 27 2.07 -8.03 14.65
CA VAL A 27 0.69 -7.91 14.16
C VAL A 27 0.61 -6.59 13.41
N ALA A 28 0.05 -6.59 12.20
CA ALA A 28 0.14 -5.43 11.32
C ALA A 28 -1.18 -5.10 10.61
N TYR A 29 -1.37 -3.81 10.29
CA TYR A 29 -2.33 -3.45 9.25
C TYR A 29 -1.99 -4.17 7.94
N VAL A 30 -3.00 -4.66 7.24
CA VAL A 30 -2.81 -5.54 6.07
C VAL A 30 -1.82 -4.99 5.04
N ARG A 31 -1.88 -3.70 4.72
CA ARG A 31 -0.95 -3.04 3.79
C ARG A 31 0.51 -3.13 4.26
N ALA A 32 0.74 -2.85 5.54
CA ALA A 32 2.07 -2.97 6.15
C ALA A 32 2.51 -4.42 6.31
N GLY A 33 1.60 -5.30 6.73
CA GLY A 33 1.86 -6.73 6.91
C GLY A 33 2.24 -7.43 5.62
N ALA A 34 1.56 -7.12 4.50
CA ALA A 34 1.90 -7.65 3.19
C ALA A 34 3.27 -7.17 2.71
N ALA A 35 3.60 -5.87 2.94
CA ALA A 35 4.93 -5.34 2.64
C ALA A 35 6.03 -6.04 3.44
N LEU A 36 5.84 -6.20 4.76
CA LEU A 36 6.79 -6.90 5.62
C LEU A 36 6.95 -8.37 5.21
N CYS A 37 5.87 -9.04 4.81
CA CYS A 37 5.90 -10.42 4.30
C CYS A 37 6.76 -10.52 3.04
N ASP A 38 6.57 -9.63 2.07
CA ASP A 38 7.39 -9.54 0.86
C ASP A 38 8.87 -9.26 1.19
N LEU A 39 9.16 -8.58 2.30
CA LEU A 39 10.49 -8.24 2.79
C LEU A 39 11.08 -9.29 3.76
N GLY A 40 10.42 -10.45 3.92
CA GLY A 40 10.93 -11.57 4.70
C GLY A 40 10.56 -11.56 6.20
N VAL A 41 9.66 -10.67 6.63
CA VAL A 41 9.09 -10.65 8.00
C VAL A 41 7.63 -11.06 7.95
N THR A 42 7.34 -12.32 8.20
CA THR A 42 5.96 -12.81 8.21
C THR A 42 5.23 -12.41 9.50
N PRO A 43 4.16 -11.59 9.45
CA PRO A 43 3.37 -11.26 10.64
C PRO A 43 2.62 -12.50 11.15
N VAL A 44 2.36 -12.56 12.46
CA VAL A 44 1.54 -13.63 13.07
C VAL A 44 0.05 -13.42 12.77
N ALA A 45 -0.36 -12.18 12.56
CA ALA A 45 -1.71 -11.82 12.14
C ALA A 45 -1.72 -10.43 11.49
N VAL A 46 -2.78 -10.16 10.72
CA VAL A 46 -3.04 -8.84 10.14
C VAL A 46 -4.48 -8.40 10.42
N TYR A 47 -4.71 -7.08 10.43
CA TYR A 47 -6.02 -6.45 10.52
C TYR A 47 -6.26 -5.51 9.34
N GLY A 48 -7.52 -5.29 9.02
CA GLY A 48 -7.95 -4.36 7.97
C GLY A 48 -8.15 -2.93 8.45
N SER A 49 -8.55 -2.06 7.56
CA SER A 49 -9.03 -0.70 7.86
C SER A 49 -10.52 -0.68 8.22
N GLY A 50 -11.07 0.50 8.48
CA GLY A 50 -12.52 0.67 8.68
C GLY A 50 -13.36 0.49 7.40
N HIS A 51 -12.72 0.32 6.24
CA HIS A 51 -13.37 0.05 4.94
C HIS A 51 -13.34 -1.44 4.57
N ASP A 52 -12.62 -2.26 5.34
CA ASP A 52 -12.51 -3.69 5.11
C ASP A 52 -13.62 -4.45 5.83
N GLY A 53 -14.01 -5.61 5.30
CA GLY A 53 -14.97 -6.52 5.91
C GLY A 53 -14.32 -7.57 6.79
N ASP A 54 -15.09 -8.61 7.12
CA ASP A 54 -14.63 -9.72 7.95
C ASP A 54 -13.72 -10.71 7.20
N VAL A 55 -13.58 -10.55 5.91
CA VAL A 55 -12.73 -11.37 5.03
C VAL A 55 -11.65 -10.48 4.44
N LEU A 56 -10.42 -10.98 4.42
CA LEU A 56 -9.30 -10.29 3.80
C LEU A 56 -9.57 -10.04 2.31
N ASP A 57 -9.41 -8.78 1.88
CA ASP A 57 -9.55 -8.41 0.48
C ASP A 57 -8.37 -9.00 -0.34
N PRO A 58 -8.64 -9.86 -1.35
CA PRO A 58 -7.60 -10.43 -2.18
C PRO A 58 -6.69 -9.39 -2.88
N ALA A 59 -7.21 -8.19 -3.15
CA ALA A 59 -6.42 -7.11 -3.73
C ALA A 59 -5.34 -6.57 -2.77
N LYS A 60 -5.46 -6.81 -1.47
CA LYS A 60 -4.55 -6.32 -0.42
C LYS A 60 -3.62 -7.39 0.14
N GLU A 61 -3.89 -8.67 -0.12
CA GLU A 61 -3.21 -9.78 0.58
C GLU A 61 -1.73 -9.96 0.21
N GLY A 62 -1.32 -9.61 -1.02
CA GLY A 62 0.07 -9.82 -1.45
C GLY A 62 0.61 -11.22 -1.14
N GLY A 63 1.76 -11.31 -0.50
CA GLY A 63 2.37 -12.57 -0.05
C GLY A 63 1.71 -13.24 1.17
N LEU A 64 0.76 -12.58 1.83
CA LEU A 64 0.12 -13.08 3.07
C LEU A 64 -0.67 -14.37 2.86
N ALA A 65 -1.32 -14.53 1.69
CA ALA A 65 -2.08 -15.73 1.35
C ALA A 65 -1.20 -16.98 1.36
N ALA A 66 -0.03 -16.90 0.75
CA ALA A 66 0.93 -18.01 0.72
C ALA A 66 1.51 -18.34 2.09
N ALA A 67 1.61 -17.33 2.99
CA ALA A 67 2.10 -17.46 4.34
C ALA A 67 1.02 -17.93 5.35
N ALA A 68 -0.23 -18.10 4.92
CA ALA A 68 -1.36 -18.49 5.76
C ALA A 68 -1.53 -17.63 7.01
N VAL A 69 -1.35 -16.32 6.89
CA VAL A 69 -1.44 -15.35 7.98
C VAL A 69 -2.89 -15.17 8.43
N THR A 70 -3.12 -15.11 9.73
CA THR A 70 -4.47 -14.93 10.29
C THR A 70 -4.97 -13.50 10.05
N TYR A 71 -6.19 -13.37 9.50
CA TYR A 71 -6.88 -12.09 9.43
C TYR A 71 -7.79 -11.88 10.63
N LEU A 72 -7.72 -10.71 11.26
CA LEU A 72 -8.43 -10.39 12.51
C LEU A 72 -9.73 -9.57 12.30
N GLY A 73 -10.05 -9.21 11.06
CA GLY A 73 -11.15 -8.28 10.77
C GLY A 73 -10.71 -6.82 10.77
N PRO A 74 -11.66 -5.86 10.70
CA PRO A 74 -11.39 -4.42 10.65
C PRO A 74 -10.70 -3.90 11.91
N GLY A 75 -9.66 -3.07 11.74
CA GLY A 75 -8.82 -2.58 12.83
C GLY A 75 -9.53 -1.77 13.90
N ARG A 76 -10.55 -1.00 13.53
CA ARG A 76 -11.30 -0.13 14.46
C ARG A 76 -12.24 -0.89 15.42
N VAL A 77 -12.51 -2.15 15.13
CA VAL A 77 -13.39 -3.03 15.93
C VAL A 77 -12.67 -4.31 16.33
N LEU A 78 -11.33 -4.26 16.40
CA LEU A 78 -10.53 -5.41 16.81
C LEU A 78 -10.91 -5.90 18.20
N ASP A 79 -11.04 -7.22 18.32
CA ASP A 79 -11.15 -7.90 19.58
C ASP A 79 -9.79 -7.87 20.30
N GLU A 80 -9.69 -7.02 21.35
CA GLU A 80 -8.46 -6.85 22.11
C GLU A 80 -8.08 -8.12 22.89
N GLU A 81 -9.03 -8.96 23.30
CA GLU A 81 -8.74 -10.22 23.99
C GLU A 81 -8.04 -11.19 23.02
N ARG A 82 -8.58 -11.33 21.82
CA ARG A 82 -7.95 -12.10 20.75
C ARG A 82 -6.57 -11.57 20.39
N LEU A 83 -6.40 -10.24 20.38
CA LEU A 83 -5.12 -9.61 20.12
C LEU A 83 -4.11 -9.91 21.25
N ARG A 84 -4.54 -9.91 22.53
CA ARG A 84 -3.71 -10.31 23.67
C ARG A 84 -3.29 -11.79 23.62
N GLU A 85 -4.18 -12.68 23.19
CA GLU A 85 -3.87 -14.10 23.01
C GLU A 85 -2.74 -14.34 22.00
N LEU A 86 -2.66 -13.51 20.97
CA LEU A 86 -1.58 -13.53 20.00
C LEU A 86 -0.23 -13.07 20.58
N ARG A 87 -0.23 -12.41 21.76
CA ARG A 87 0.98 -11.90 22.42
C ARG A 87 1.91 -11.15 21.46
N PRO A 88 1.46 -10.10 20.81
CA PRO A 88 2.30 -9.33 19.88
C PRO A 88 3.49 -8.70 20.60
N ASP A 89 4.65 -8.69 19.97
CA ASP A 89 5.84 -7.95 20.44
C ASP A 89 5.86 -6.53 19.87
N VAL A 90 5.18 -6.30 18.74
CA VAL A 90 5.04 -5.01 18.07
C VAL A 90 3.76 -4.98 17.22
N LEU A 91 3.11 -3.83 17.20
CA LEU A 91 2.05 -3.51 16.24
C LEU A 91 2.63 -2.63 15.13
N VAL A 92 2.21 -2.85 13.88
CA VAL A 92 2.66 -2.06 12.73
C VAL A 92 1.45 -1.56 11.97
N ASP A 93 1.37 -0.26 11.79
CA ASP A 93 0.34 0.43 11.00
C ASP A 93 0.99 1.32 9.94
N VAL A 94 0.18 2.02 9.20
CA VAL A 94 0.61 3.10 8.30
C VAL A 94 0.06 4.43 8.78
N THR A 95 0.61 5.52 8.27
CA THR A 95 0.06 6.87 8.47
C THR A 95 -0.03 7.59 7.14
N TYR A 96 -1.10 8.36 6.96
CA TYR A 96 -1.29 9.23 5.79
C TYR A 96 -1.03 10.70 6.10
N ASP A 97 -1.06 11.06 7.38
CA ASP A 97 -0.93 12.45 7.86
C ASP A 97 0.35 12.69 8.67
N GLY A 98 1.20 11.66 8.83
CA GLY A 98 2.41 11.71 9.65
C GLY A 98 2.15 11.91 11.15
N LYS A 99 0.92 11.70 11.63
CA LYS A 99 0.52 11.98 13.03
C LYS A 99 -0.16 10.80 13.68
N SER A 100 -1.12 10.20 13.00
CA SER A 100 -1.98 9.16 13.56
C SER A 100 -1.81 7.84 12.83
N PRO A 101 -1.91 6.68 13.52
CA PRO A 101 -2.08 5.40 12.86
C PRO A 101 -3.41 5.39 12.09
N TYR A 102 -3.40 4.74 10.94
CA TYR A 102 -4.56 4.76 10.05
C TYR A 102 -5.68 3.81 10.45
N ALA A 103 -5.33 2.55 10.68
CA ALA A 103 -6.32 1.49 10.83
C ALA A 103 -6.59 1.11 12.28
N LEU A 104 -5.65 1.36 13.20
CA LEU A 104 -5.75 1.04 14.62
C LEU A 104 -5.84 2.31 15.47
N ASP A 105 -6.66 2.28 16.52
CA ASP A 105 -6.62 3.29 17.57
C ASP A 105 -5.35 3.09 18.43
N GLU A 106 -4.52 4.12 18.56
CA GLU A 106 -3.28 4.10 19.32
C GLU A 106 -3.49 3.67 20.80
N ALA A 107 -4.62 4.04 21.37
CA ALA A 107 -5.01 3.63 22.72
C ALA A 107 -5.08 2.10 22.90
N VAL A 108 -5.29 1.33 21.82
CA VAL A 108 -5.24 -0.15 21.88
C VAL A 108 -3.81 -0.61 22.17
N ALA A 109 -2.81 -0.04 21.49
CA ALA A 109 -1.40 -0.35 21.72
C ALA A 109 -0.99 -0.02 23.17
N GLU A 110 -1.43 1.15 23.67
CA GLU A 110 -1.19 1.58 25.06
C GLU A 110 -1.79 0.61 26.08
N ARG A 111 -3.07 0.20 25.91
CA ARG A 111 -3.73 -0.77 26.81
C ARG A 111 -3.10 -2.16 26.78
N LEU A 112 -2.49 -2.53 25.66
CA LEU A 112 -1.75 -3.78 25.52
C LEU A 112 -0.32 -3.70 26.07
N GLY A 113 0.23 -2.49 26.24
CA GLY A 113 1.63 -2.28 26.59
C GLY A 113 2.59 -2.74 25.50
N VAL A 114 2.19 -2.62 24.22
CA VAL A 114 2.94 -3.09 23.05
C VAL A 114 3.36 -1.90 22.20
N PRO A 115 4.64 -1.80 21.77
CA PRO A 115 5.08 -0.72 20.91
C PRO A 115 4.31 -0.71 19.57
N LEU A 116 3.94 0.48 19.09
CA LEU A 116 3.27 0.71 17.81
C LEU A 116 4.18 1.52 16.90
N VAL A 117 4.46 0.99 15.72
CA VAL A 117 5.16 1.67 14.62
C VAL A 117 4.16 2.06 13.55
N ALA A 118 4.15 3.31 13.08
CA ALA A 118 3.39 3.71 11.90
C ALA A 118 4.31 4.34 10.85
N LEU A 119 4.29 3.79 9.63
CA LEU A 119 5.10 4.27 8.50
C LEU A 119 4.24 5.08 7.53
N SER A 120 4.80 6.18 7.04
CA SER A 120 4.11 7.03 6.07
C SER A 120 3.91 6.31 4.73
N VAL A 121 2.68 6.42 4.22
CA VAL A 121 2.31 6.00 2.87
C VAL A 121 1.60 7.14 2.12
N GLY A 122 1.63 8.34 2.69
CA GLY A 122 1.11 9.57 2.10
C GLY A 122 2.07 10.21 1.10
N ASN A 123 1.62 11.28 0.48
CA ASN A 123 2.35 11.98 -0.59
C ASN A 123 3.46 12.94 -0.09
N GLU A 124 3.74 12.98 1.21
CA GLU A 124 4.88 13.72 1.76
C GLU A 124 6.21 13.05 1.44
N LEU A 125 6.18 11.73 1.20
CA LEU A 125 7.34 10.94 0.80
C LEU A 125 7.19 10.47 -0.65
N SER A 126 8.31 10.40 -1.38
CA SER A 126 8.34 9.73 -2.67
C SER A 126 8.17 8.22 -2.51
N LEU A 127 7.69 7.51 -3.55
CA LEU A 127 7.57 6.06 -3.49
C LEU A 127 8.89 5.36 -3.13
N PRO A 128 10.06 5.71 -3.71
CA PRO A 128 11.33 5.13 -3.28
C PRO A 128 11.60 5.32 -1.78
N ALA A 129 11.37 6.52 -1.24
CA ALA A 129 11.57 6.78 0.18
C ALA A 129 10.65 5.93 1.07
N ILE A 130 9.39 5.74 0.66
CA ILE A 130 8.45 4.85 1.37
C ILE A 130 9.01 3.41 1.37
N LEU A 131 9.47 2.89 0.23
CA LEU A 131 10.03 1.54 0.13
C LEU A 131 11.27 1.38 1.02
N ASP A 132 12.14 2.39 1.08
CA ASP A 132 13.32 2.39 1.94
C ASP A 132 12.94 2.34 3.43
N ARG A 133 11.87 3.06 3.83
CA ARG A 133 11.36 3.03 5.22
C ARG A 133 10.86 1.65 5.61
N PHE A 134 10.08 0.98 4.74
CA PHE A 134 9.61 -0.39 5.00
C PHE A 134 10.77 -1.38 5.01
N GLY A 135 11.76 -1.23 4.13
CA GLY A 135 13.00 -2.01 4.13
C GLY A 135 13.78 -1.86 5.45
N ALA A 136 13.93 -0.61 5.94
CA ALA A 136 14.60 -0.33 7.21
C ALA A 136 13.86 -0.95 8.41
N LEU A 137 12.52 -0.90 8.44
CA LEU A 137 11.74 -1.56 9.47
C LEU A 137 11.93 -3.08 9.42
N ALA A 138 11.80 -3.70 8.24
CA ALA A 138 11.99 -5.14 8.07
C ALA A 138 13.39 -5.59 8.54
N ALA A 139 14.45 -4.86 8.17
CA ALA A 139 15.80 -5.10 8.62
C ALA A 139 15.93 -5.01 10.16
N SER A 140 15.31 -4.01 10.79
CA SER A 140 15.29 -3.84 12.24
C SER A 140 14.58 -4.98 12.96
N LEU A 141 13.60 -5.61 12.32
CA LEU A 141 12.86 -6.77 12.81
C LEU A 141 13.57 -8.10 12.53
N GLY A 142 14.77 -8.04 11.95
CA GLY A 142 15.63 -9.20 11.75
C GLY A 142 15.47 -9.88 10.39
N ALA A 143 14.83 -9.21 9.41
CA ALA A 143 15.02 -9.61 8.02
C ALA A 143 16.50 -9.58 7.68
N PRO A 144 17.03 -10.52 6.86
CA PRO A 144 18.43 -10.50 6.45
C PRO A 144 18.80 -9.12 5.88
N ALA A 145 19.95 -8.56 6.32
CA ALA A 145 20.40 -7.21 5.89
C ALA A 145 20.66 -7.12 4.38
N ASP A 146 20.96 -8.24 3.76
CA ASP A 146 21.07 -8.49 2.32
C ASP A 146 19.74 -8.90 1.69
N GLY A 147 18.64 -8.79 2.48
CA GLY A 147 17.27 -9.08 2.05
C GLY A 147 17.05 -10.53 1.63
N GLY A 148 18.03 -11.41 1.89
CA GLY A 148 18.13 -12.70 1.23
C GLY A 148 18.13 -12.54 -0.31
N THR A 149 18.29 -13.59 -1.04
CA THR A 149 18.22 -13.57 -2.52
C THR A 149 16.89 -13.03 -3.06
N ALA A 150 15.81 -13.14 -2.28
CA ALA A 150 14.49 -12.66 -2.66
C ALA A 150 14.35 -11.13 -2.63
N ALA A 151 14.90 -10.43 -1.61
CA ALA A 151 14.78 -8.98 -1.51
C ALA A 151 15.72 -8.25 -2.50
N GLU A 152 16.94 -8.77 -2.70
CA GLU A 152 17.85 -8.26 -3.72
C GLU A 152 17.27 -8.48 -5.12
N GLY A 153 16.73 -9.67 -5.41
CA GLY A 153 15.99 -9.96 -6.62
C GLY A 153 14.78 -9.04 -6.79
N SER A 154 14.02 -8.77 -5.72
CA SER A 154 12.87 -7.88 -5.77
C SER A 154 13.24 -6.43 -6.07
N ALA A 155 14.35 -5.90 -5.55
CA ALA A 155 14.83 -4.56 -5.88
C ALA A 155 15.36 -4.46 -7.32
N ALA A 156 16.01 -5.50 -7.82
CA ALA A 156 16.42 -5.60 -9.22
C ALA A 156 15.21 -5.70 -10.16
N ASP A 157 14.22 -6.49 -9.78
CA ASP A 157 12.94 -6.61 -10.50
C ASP A 157 12.19 -5.29 -10.58
N LEU A 158 12.18 -4.51 -9.50
CA LEU A 158 11.55 -3.19 -9.52
C LEU A 158 12.24 -2.26 -10.54
N ARG A 159 13.57 -2.21 -10.54
CA ARG A 159 14.32 -1.40 -11.52
C ARG A 159 14.03 -1.85 -12.95
N ALA A 160 14.03 -3.15 -13.22
CA ALA A 160 13.70 -3.70 -14.53
C ALA A 160 12.25 -3.31 -14.94
N ALA A 161 11.29 -3.43 -14.02
CA ALA A 161 9.89 -3.04 -14.28
C ALA A 161 9.73 -1.53 -14.53
N GLU A 162 10.51 -0.68 -13.85
CA GLU A 162 10.55 0.75 -14.11
C GLU A 162 11.11 1.08 -15.50
N ASP A 163 12.15 0.35 -15.94
CA ASP A 163 12.72 0.51 -17.28
C ASP A 163 11.74 0.05 -18.36
N GLU A 164 11.09 -1.10 -18.18
CA GLU A 164 10.03 -1.62 -19.05
C GLU A 164 8.88 -0.60 -19.19
N LEU A 165 8.45 -0.02 -18.06
CA LEU A 165 7.39 0.98 -18.04
C LEU A 165 7.81 2.27 -18.76
N ARG A 166 9.02 2.75 -18.52
CA ARG A 166 9.59 3.94 -19.16
C ARG A 166 9.64 3.78 -20.69
N GLU A 167 10.06 2.61 -21.16
CA GLU A 167 10.06 2.27 -22.57
C GLU A 167 8.64 2.19 -23.15
N ALA A 168 7.69 1.59 -22.43
CA ALA A 168 6.30 1.52 -22.87
C ALA A 168 5.68 2.93 -22.96
N ALA A 169 5.88 3.77 -21.94
CA ALA A 169 5.39 5.15 -21.92
C ALA A 169 5.96 6.00 -23.05
N ALA A 170 7.25 5.84 -23.36
CA ALA A 170 7.92 6.58 -24.44
C ALA A 170 7.37 6.23 -25.85
N ARG A 171 6.80 5.04 -26.02
CA ARG A 171 6.23 4.59 -27.30
C ARG A 171 4.78 5.02 -27.52
N THR A 172 4.12 5.55 -26.50
CA THR A 172 2.70 5.90 -26.56
C THR A 172 2.44 7.28 -25.95
N GLY A 173 1.40 7.97 -26.44
CA GLY A 173 0.93 9.23 -25.87
C GLY A 173 -0.39 9.07 -25.11
N LEU A 174 -0.73 7.84 -24.69
CA LEU A 174 -2.01 7.54 -24.08
C LEU A 174 -2.22 8.32 -22.78
N GLY A 175 -3.42 8.91 -22.63
CA GLY A 175 -3.86 9.54 -21.37
C GLY A 175 -4.38 8.51 -20.39
N VAL A 176 -3.77 8.44 -19.23
CA VAL A 176 -4.09 7.46 -18.18
C VAL A 176 -4.81 8.14 -17.04
N LEU A 177 -6.04 7.70 -16.73
CA LEU A 177 -6.86 8.19 -15.61
C LEU A 177 -6.93 7.13 -14.50
N ALA A 178 -6.58 7.50 -13.30
CA ALA A 178 -6.79 6.64 -12.13
C ALA A 178 -8.10 7.00 -11.41
N LEU A 179 -8.91 6.00 -11.06
CA LEU A 179 -10.21 6.20 -10.43
C LEU A 179 -10.64 5.06 -9.52
N SER A 180 -11.57 5.36 -8.62
CA SER A 180 -12.29 4.41 -7.78
C SER A 180 -13.81 4.64 -7.91
N GLY A 181 -14.54 3.62 -8.33
CA GLY A 181 -16.01 3.70 -8.42
C GLY A 181 -16.66 3.59 -7.04
N ALA A 182 -17.66 4.43 -6.78
CA ALA A 182 -18.42 4.48 -5.54
C ALA A 182 -19.92 4.28 -5.80
N GLY A 183 -20.24 3.30 -6.62
CA GLY A 183 -21.62 2.99 -7.03
C GLY A 183 -21.93 3.44 -8.46
N PRO A 184 -23.20 3.32 -8.87
CA PRO A 184 -23.61 3.57 -10.26
C PRO A 184 -23.55 5.04 -10.67
N GLU A 185 -23.62 5.97 -9.73
CA GLU A 185 -23.71 7.40 -9.99
C GLU A 185 -22.44 8.17 -9.60
N GLN A 186 -21.56 7.58 -8.78
CA GLN A 186 -20.41 8.28 -8.19
C GLN A 186 -19.10 7.62 -8.53
N VAL A 187 -18.09 8.46 -8.76
CA VAL A 187 -16.70 8.06 -8.97
C VAL A 187 -15.75 9.01 -8.26
N HIS A 188 -14.66 8.48 -7.72
CA HIS A 188 -13.54 9.23 -7.19
C HIS A 188 -12.41 9.23 -8.19
N LEU A 189 -12.07 10.39 -8.74
CA LEU A 189 -10.99 10.59 -9.69
C LEU A 189 -9.73 10.95 -8.93
N ALA A 190 -8.66 10.17 -9.08
CA ALA A 190 -7.42 10.39 -8.36
C ALA A 190 -6.71 11.65 -8.84
N ARG A 191 -6.21 12.46 -7.92
CA ARG A 191 -5.25 13.53 -8.21
C ARG A 191 -3.86 12.90 -8.30
N PRO A 192 -3.22 12.90 -9.49
CA PRO A 192 -2.00 12.10 -9.70
C PRO A 192 -0.88 12.36 -8.69
N LEU A 193 -0.61 13.62 -8.36
CA LEU A 193 0.48 13.97 -7.43
C LEU A 193 0.15 13.76 -5.96
N ALA A 194 -1.09 13.40 -5.63
CA ALA A 194 -1.49 13.07 -4.27
C ALA A 194 -1.26 11.58 -3.89
N TRP A 195 -0.77 10.78 -4.86
CA TRP A 195 -0.51 9.36 -4.69
C TRP A 195 0.94 9.07 -5.07
N PRO A 196 1.77 8.56 -4.14
CA PRO A 196 3.20 8.33 -4.41
C PRO A 196 3.46 7.44 -5.63
N GLU A 197 2.64 6.41 -5.83
CA GLU A 197 2.75 5.51 -6.98
C GLU A 197 2.34 6.17 -8.29
N LEU A 198 1.31 7.03 -8.30
CA LEU A 198 0.92 7.76 -9.51
C LEU A 198 1.94 8.85 -9.83
N ALA A 199 2.46 9.55 -8.83
CA ALA A 199 3.57 10.48 -9.01
C ALA A 199 4.78 9.76 -9.62
N ARG A 200 5.08 8.54 -9.15
CA ARG A 200 6.15 7.72 -9.74
C ARG A 200 5.88 7.32 -11.19
N LEU A 201 4.63 6.97 -11.55
CA LEU A 201 4.27 6.72 -12.93
C LEU A 201 4.54 7.95 -13.81
N ALA A 202 4.20 9.16 -13.33
CA ALA A 202 4.47 10.40 -14.05
C ALA A 202 5.99 10.64 -14.24
N GLU A 203 6.81 10.41 -13.22
CA GLU A 203 8.28 10.47 -13.29
C GLU A 203 8.85 9.48 -14.32
N LEU A 204 8.20 8.33 -14.51
CA LEU A 204 8.56 7.30 -15.48
C LEU A 204 8.00 7.59 -16.89
N GLY A 205 7.35 8.74 -17.08
CA GLY A 205 6.90 9.23 -18.39
C GLY A 205 5.45 8.87 -18.75
N VAL A 206 4.67 8.28 -17.83
CA VAL A 206 3.24 8.02 -18.06
C VAL A 206 2.47 9.35 -18.04
N ARG A 207 1.67 9.61 -19.05
CA ARG A 207 0.83 10.81 -19.17
C ARG A 207 -0.44 10.64 -18.35
N LEU A 208 -0.40 11.06 -17.08
CA LEU A 208 -1.57 11.00 -16.20
C LEU A 208 -2.55 12.14 -16.51
N VAL A 209 -3.84 11.81 -16.51
CA VAL A 209 -4.94 12.77 -16.68
C VAL A 209 -5.29 13.36 -15.32
N ASP A 210 -5.15 14.67 -15.17
CA ASP A 210 -5.58 15.40 -13.97
C ASP A 210 -7.09 15.66 -14.05
N PRO A 211 -7.88 15.33 -13.02
CA PRO A 211 -9.32 15.58 -13.03
C PRO A 211 -9.69 17.07 -12.96
N GLY A 212 -8.74 17.95 -12.74
CA GLY A 212 -8.93 19.39 -12.66
C GLY A 212 -9.27 19.90 -11.25
N PRO A 213 -9.61 21.18 -11.12
CA PRO A 213 -9.89 21.82 -9.84
C PRO A 213 -11.18 21.28 -9.21
N GLY A 214 -11.25 21.34 -7.86
CA GLY A 214 -12.39 20.94 -7.08
C GLY A 214 -12.01 20.54 -5.66
N PRO A 215 -12.97 20.20 -4.80
CA PRO A 215 -12.71 19.81 -3.42
C PRO A 215 -12.00 18.44 -3.34
N GLY A 216 -11.38 18.18 -2.18
CA GLY A 216 -10.69 16.93 -1.87
C GLY A 216 -9.19 16.97 -2.21
N ALA A 217 -8.38 16.45 -1.29
CA ALA A 217 -6.93 16.45 -1.42
C ALA A 217 -6.43 15.37 -2.40
N ASN A 218 -6.88 14.12 -2.21
CA ASN A 218 -6.41 12.97 -2.98
C ASN A 218 -7.36 12.60 -4.11
N TRP A 219 -8.64 12.90 -3.97
CA TRP A 219 -9.71 12.56 -4.87
C TRP A 219 -10.53 13.78 -5.26
N LEU A 220 -10.89 13.88 -6.53
CA LEU A 220 -12.03 14.68 -6.95
C LEU A 220 -13.24 13.75 -7.03
N THR A 221 -14.25 13.94 -6.18
CA THR A 221 -15.50 13.21 -6.28
C THR A 221 -16.40 13.83 -7.32
N GLY A 222 -16.93 13.03 -8.23
CA GLY A 222 -17.81 13.43 -9.31
C GLY A 222 -18.73 12.29 -9.73
N ASP A 223 -19.35 12.46 -10.88
CA ASP A 223 -20.12 11.42 -11.56
C ASP A 223 -19.30 10.77 -12.68
N TRP A 224 -19.81 9.67 -13.22
CA TRP A 224 -19.16 8.96 -14.32
C TRP A 224 -19.10 9.78 -15.61
N GLY A 225 -20.02 10.74 -15.82
CA GLY A 225 -19.97 11.66 -16.95
C GLY A 225 -18.67 12.48 -16.97
N ARG A 226 -18.22 12.91 -15.77
CA ARG A 226 -16.93 13.59 -15.62
C ARG A 226 -15.76 12.73 -16.07
N ALA A 227 -15.74 11.44 -15.72
CA ALA A 227 -14.70 10.53 -16.18
C ALA A 227 -14.70 10.36 -17.72
N VAL A 228 -15.89 10.31 -18.33
CA VAL A 228 -16.05 10.27 -19.80
C VAL A 228 -15.55 11.55 -20.46
N GLU A 229 -15.90 12.72 -19.92
CA GLU A 229 -15.46 14.03 -20.44
C GLU A 229 -13.93 14.19 -20.48
N LEU A 230 -13.22 13.57 -19.54
CA LEU A 230 -11.75 13.56 -19.49
C LEU A 230 -11.11 12.76 -20.63
N ARG A 231 -11.88 11.95 -21.34
CA ARG A 231 -11.48 11.13 -22.49
C ARG A 231 -10.16 10.36 -22.26
N PRO A 232 -10.08 9.55 -21.21
CA PRO A 232 -8.89 8.73 -21.00
C PRO A 232 -8.77 7.66 -22.08
N ASP A 233 -7.53 7.33 -22.45
CA ASP A 233 -7.24 6.20 -23.34
C ASP A 233 -7.09 4.90 -22.55
N LEU A 234 -6.62 5.00 -21.29
CA LEU A 234 -6.46 3.92 -20.35
C LEU A 234 -6.97 4.34 -18.97
N VAL A 235 -7.68 3.45 -18.29
CA VAL A 235 -8.15 3.64 -16.91
C VAL A 235 -7.42 2.68 -15.99
N LEU A 236 -6.77 3.24 -14.96
CA LEU A 236 -6.34 2.53 -13.77
C LEU A 236 -7.52 2.51 -12.80
N PHE A 237 -8.18 1.37 -12.65
CA PHE A 237 -9.34 1.28 -11.78
C PHE A 237 -9.02 0.62 -10.44
N ASP A 238 -9.59 1.16 -9.37
CA ASP A 238 -9.47 0.60 -8.03
C ASP A 238 -9.99 -0.84 -8.01
N SER A 239 -9.09 -1.77 -7.68
CA SER A 239 -9.37 -3.21 -7.69
C SER A 239 -9.81 -3.75 -6.33
N ARG A 240 -9.94 -2.89 -5.30
CA ARG A 240 -10.40 -3.30 -3.96
C ARG A 240 -11.85 -3.73 -4.00
N ALA A 241 -12.21 -4.69 -3.14
CA ALA A 241 -13.54 -5.33 -3.15
C ALA A 241 -14.72 -4.38 -2.97
N HIS A 242 -14.53 -3.22 -2.33
CA HIS A 242 -15.59 -2.22 -2.12
C HIS A 242 -15.78 -1.25 -3.30
N ALA A 243 -14.84 -1.23 -4.26
CA ALA A 243 -14.91 -0.32 -5.41
C ALA A 243 -15.81 -0.88 -6.51
N THR A 244 -16.57 0.01 -7.16
CA THR A 244 -17.41 -0.36 -8.31
C THR A 244 -16.59 -0.35 -9.58
N ALA A 245 -16.65 -1.44 -10.36
CA ALA A 245 -15.96 -1.54 -11.64
C ALA A 245 -16.51 -0.54 -12.67
N PRO A 246 -15.66 0.03 -13.54
CA PRO A 246 -16.04 1.06 -14.52
C PRO A 246 -16.76 0.52 -15.77
N ASP A 247 -17.04 -0.77 -15.83
CA ASP A 247 -17.49 -1.48 -17.04
C ASP A 247 -18.71 -0.86 -17.71
N ALA A 248 -19.72 -0.48 -16.93
CA ALA A 248 -20.96 0.11 -17.47
C ALA A 248 -20.77 1.57 -17.92
N ALA A 249 -19.89 2.33 -17.27
CA ALA A 249 -19.72 3.75 -17.52
C ALA A 249 -18.68 4.04 -18.62
N LEU A 250 -17.65 3.20 -18.74
CA LEU A 250 -16.53 3.38 -19.69
C LEU A 250 -16.31 2.11 -20.53
N PRO A 251 -17.31 1.66 -21.32
CA PRO A 251 -17.28 0.32 -21.96
C PRO A 251 -16.20 0.16 -23.03
N ALA A 252 -15.81 1.23 -23.69
CA ALA A 252 -14.85 1.22 -24.80
C ALA A 252 -13.43 1.60 -24.39
N VAL A 253 -13.20 1.95 -23.11
CA VAL A 253 -11.89 2.38 -22.65
C VAL A 253 -11.07 1.17 -22.18
N ARG A 254 -9.81 1.13 -22.54
CA ARG A 254 -8.85 0.14 -22.03
C ARG A 254 -8.69 0.29 -20.51
N ARG A 255 -8.58 -0.83 -19.80
CA ARG A 255 -8.56 -0.83 -18.33
C ARG A 255 -7.51 -1.77 -17.78
N THR A 256 -6.94 -1.37 -16.64
CA THR A 256 -6.04 -2.22 -15.87
C THR A 256 -6.24 -1.97 -14.37
N PRO A 257 -6.12 -2.99 -13.52
CA PRO A 257 -6.31 -2.82 -12.09
C PRO A 257 -5.23 -1.93 -11.47
N TRP A 258 -5.65 -1.13 -10.51
CA TRP A 258 -4.80 -0.36 -9.61
C TRP A 258 -5.32 -0.52 -8.17
N ASN A 259 -4.43 -0.78 -7.25
CA ASN A 259 -4.76 -0.80 -5.83
C ASN A 259 -4.13 0.40 -5.12
N PRO A 260 -4.92 1.40 -4.67
CA PRO A 260 -4.40 2.52 -3.87
C PRO A 260 -3.71 2.11 -2.57
N GLU A 261 -3.93 0.88 -2.13
CA GLU A 261 -3.31 0.28 -0.96
C GLU A 261 -2.31 -0.83 -1.33
N THR A 262 -1.69 -0.73 -2.50
CA THR A 262 -0.58 -1.63 -2.88
C THR A 262 0.45 -1.72 -1.75
N PRO A 263 0.82 -2.94 -1.31
CA PRO A 263 1.83 -3.11 -0.28
C PRO A 263 3.15 -2.40 -0.65
N PRO A 264 3.74 -1.59 0.26
CA PRO A 264 4.97 -0.87 -0.02
C PRO A 264 6.19 -1.81 -0.03
N SER A 265 6.29 -2.63 -1.08
CA SER A 265 7.40 -3.54 -1.33
C SER A 265 7.88 -3.45 -2.77
N PRO A 266 9.18 -3.67 -3.04
CA PRO A 266 9.72 -3.72 -4.41
C PRO A 266 8.99 -4.74 -5.27
N ALA A 267 8.65 -5.91 -4.73
CA ALA A 267 7.95 -6.98 -5.44
C ALA A 267 6.54 -6.56 -5.90
N ALA A 268 5.76 -5.91 -5.02
CA ALA A 268 4.41 -5.46 -5.34
C ALA A 268 4.42 -4.36 -6.41
N TYR A 269 5.33 -3.39 -6.30
CA TYR A 269 5.44 -2.31 -7.29
C TYR A 269 6.05 -2.76 -8.60
N ALA A 270 6.96 -3.74 -8.63
CA ALA A 270 7.42 -4.34 -9.87
C ALA A 270 6.27 -4.98 -10.66
N ARG A 271 5.39 -5.72 -10.00
CA ARG A 271 4.18 -6.29 -10.61
C ARG A 271 3.25 -5.21 -11.14
N PHE A 272 2.99 -4.16 -10.34
CA PHE A 272 2.13 -3.05 -10.74
C PHE A 272 2.68 -2.32 -11.97
N PHE A 273 3.95 -1.98 -12.00
CA PHE A 273 4.56 -1.27 -13.13
C PHE A 273 4.57 -2.09 -14.41
N ARG A 274 4.84 -3.40 -14.34
CA ARG A 274 4.70 -4.30 -15.50
C ARG A 274 3.25 -4.40 -15.99
N THR A 275 2.29 -4.43 -15.08
CA THR A 275 0.86 -4.43 -15.44
C THR A 275 0.50 -3.16 -16.21
N VAL A 276 0.95 -1.99 -15.75
CA VAL A 276 0.74 -0.71 -16.45
C VAL A 276 1.49 -0.69 -17.79
N ALA A 277 2.75 -1.13 -17.83
CA ALA A 277 3.53 -1.22 -19.06
C ALA A 277 2.84 -2.08 -20.12
N GLY A 278 2.34 -3.25 -19.74
CA GLY A 278 1.56 -4.13 -20.61
C GLY A 278 0.28 -3.46 -21.13
N ALA A 279 -0.44 -2.75 -20.25
CA ALA A 279 -1.65 -2.04 -20.63
C ALA A 279 -1.38 -0.84 -21.58
N LEU A 280 -0.21 -0.22 -21.51
CA LEU A 280 0.22 0.83 -22.45
C LEU A 280 0.63 0.27 -23.80
N ALA A 281 1.20 -0.92 -23.85
CA ALA A 281 1.67 -1.56 -25.07
C ALA A 281 0.54 -2.12 -25.95
N GLY A 282 -0.62 -2.43 -25.40
CA GLY A 282 -1.79 -2.90 -26.12
C GLY A 282 -2.18 -4.28 -25.83
#